data_f1c48549128e08dedc20c69f8a94ee3f
#
_entry.id   f1c48549128e08dedc20c69f8a94ee3f
#
_cell.length_a   1.000
_cell.length_b   1.000
_cell.length_c   1.000
_cell.angle_alpha   90.00
_cell.angle_beta   90.00
_cell.angle_gamma   90.00
#
_symmetry.space_group_name_H-M   'P 1'
#
loop_
_entity.id
_entity.type
_entity.pdbx_description
1 polymer ?
#
loop_
_entity_poly.entity_id
_entity_poly.type
_entity_poly.pdbx_seq_one_letter_code
_entity_poly.pdbx_strand_id
1 'polypeptide(L)'
;MRTLKERIKNFKMPHTYVILVTIMFIVLILTHIIPAGSYERVEDAVTGKMVVVPDSYAYVDAEAPGLFGLFQALEAGYVDAADIMFLIIFAYGFVYVLTKNGTMDAALGTLVRKIGNCVQLLIPITMLILGLMASTMGIYEEVYGLFPVFVGIFVALGYDAVVGGAVIFLGVSIGYAAGTTNPYTIAIAQDIAGVELYSGMGFRWLIFVVTEIIAIAY
;
A
#
# COMPACT_ATOMS: atom_id res chain seq x y z
N MET A 1 -25.88 24.54 22.97
CA MET A 1 -25.61 23.58 21.87
C MET A 1 -24.20 23.83 21.33
N ARG A 2 -23.30 22.86 21.43
CA ARG A 2 -21.94 22.99 20.84
C ARG A 2 -22.09 23.04 19.33
N THR A 3 -21.45 24.03 18.70
CA THR A 3 -21.48 24.18 17.24
C THR A 3 -20.82 23.00 16.55
N LEU A 4 -21.23 22.70 15.31
CA LEU A 4 -20.67 21.59 14.50
C LEU A 4 -19.14 21.65 14.41
N LYS A 5 -18.57 22.89 14.34
CA LYS A 5 -17.14 23.15 14.35
C LYS A 5 -16.45 22.69 15.65
N GLU A 6 -17.08 22.86 16.80
CA GLU A 6 -16.52 22.40 18.09
C GLU A 6 -16.56 20.88 18.23
N ARG A 7 -17.57 20.21 17.65
CA ARG A 7 -17.65 18.76 17.60
C ARG A 7 -16.54 18.17 16.73
N ILE A 8 -16.28 18.76 15.54
CA ILE A 8 -15.23 18.33 14.63
C ILE A 8 -13.83 18.54 15.25
N LYS A 9 -13.60 19.68 15.93
CA LYS A 9 -12.31 20.00 16.56
C LYS A 9 -11.98 19.07 17.74
N ASN A 10 -12.98 18.52 18.40
CA ASN A 10 -12.83 17.61 19.54
C ASN A 10 -13.01 16.12 19.18
N PHE A 11 -13.15 15.80 17.87
CA PHE A 11 -13.29 14.42 17.42
C PHE A 11 -11.93 13.72 17.57
N LYS A 12 -11.83 12.83 18.54
CA LYS A 12 -10.69 11.92 18.66
C LYS A 12 -10.97 10.71 17.78
N MET A 13 -10.06 10.45 16.84
CA MET A 13 -10.14 9.25 16.02
C MET A 13 -10.25 8.01 16.92
N PRO A 14 -11.25 7.15 16.70
CA PRO A 14 -11.36 5.90 17.44
C PRO A 14 -10.18 4.98 17.12
N HIS A 15 -9.96 4.01 17.98
CA HIS A 15 -8.91 3.02 17.75
C HIS A 15 -9.15 2.28 16.42
N THR A 16 -8.07 1.97 15.68
CA THR A 16 -8.14 1.33 14.36
C THR A 16 -9.05 0.09 14.33
N TYR A 17 -9.00 -0.75 15.34
CA TYR A 17 -9.88 -1.93 15.42
C TYR A 17 -11.37 -1.56 15.51
N VAL A 18 -11.71 -0.47 16.18
CA VAL A 18 -13.11 0.00 16.24
C VAL A 18 -13.58 0.43 14.85
N ILE A 19 -12.72 1.12 14.10
CA ILE A 19 -13.02 1.53 12.71
C ILE A 19 -13.23 0.30 11.84
N LEU A 20 -12.32 -0.67 11.89
CA LEU A 20 -12.40 -1.90 11.09
C LEU A 20 -13.67 -2.69 11.40
N VAL A 21 -13.96 -2.94 12.67
CA VAL A 21 -15.17 -3.65 13.09
C VAL A 21 -16.43 -2.89 12.65
N THR A 22 -16.44 -1.56 12.78
CA THR A 22 -17.58 -0.75 12.31
C THR A 22 -17.78 -0.87 10.81
N ILE A 23 -16.71 -0.83 10.01
CA ILE A 23 -16.78 -1.04 8.56
C ILE A 23 -17.33 -2.42 8.22
N MET A 24 -16.85 -3.48 8.91
CA MET A 24 -17.36 -4.83 8.72
C MET A 24 -18.86 -4.95 8.96
N PHE A 25 -19.38 -4.33 10.03
CA PHE A 25 -20.81 -4.30 10.29
C PHE A 25 -21.60 -3.48 9.25
N ILE A 26 -21.06 -2.35 8.80
CA ILE A 26 -21.67 -1.56 7.72
C ILE A 26 -21.77 -2.39 6.45
N VAL A 27 -20.68 -3.06 6.05
CA VAL A 27 -20.67 -3.94 4.86
C VAL A 27 -21.67 -5.07 5.03
N LEU A 28 -21.73 -5.73 6.19
CA LEU A 28 -22.73 -6.76 6.46
C LEU A 28 -24.17 -6.27 6.26
N ILE A 29 -24.49 -5.07 6.74
CA ILE A 29 -25.81 -4.46 6.53
C ILE A 29 -26.05 -4.17 5.03
N LEU A 30 -25.04 -3.66 4.34
CA LEU A 30 -25.12 -3.36 2.91
C LEU A 30 -25.36 -4.60 2.06
N THR A 31 -24.82 -5.77 2.43
CA THR A 31 -25.11 -7.03 1.69
C THR A 31 -26.58 -7.46 1.75
N HIS A 32 -27.36 -6.97 2.72
CA HIS A 32 -28.80 -7.22 2.81
C HIS A 32 -29.64 -6.19 2.05
N ILE A 33 -29.05 -5.03 1.72
CA ILE A 33 -29.75 -3.92 1.06
C ILE A 33 -29.44 -3.91 -0.43
N ILE A 34 -28.17 -4.18 -0.79
CA ILE A 34 -27.70 -4.13 -2.18
C ILE A 34 -27.89 -5.52 -2.79
N PRO A 35 -28.70 -5.64 -3.85
CA PRO A 35 -28.86 -6.93 -4.52
C PRO A 35 -27.55 -7.38 -5.16
N ALA A 36 -27.26 -8.66 -5.06
CA ALA A 36 -26.09 -9.25 -5.69
C ALA A 36 -26.24 -9.27 -7.21
N GLY A 37 -25.14 -9.03 -7.91
CA GLY A 37 -25.11 -9.09 -9.37
C GLY A 37 -23.78 -9.64 -9.85
N SER A 38 -23.80 -10.24 -11.04
CA SER A 38 -22.66 -10.85 -11.68
C SER A 38 -22.63 -10.53 -13.16
N TYR A 39 -21.44 -10.47 -13.72
CA TYR A 39 -21.21 -10.45 -15.17
C TYR A 39 -20.93 -11.85 -15.67
N GLU A 40 -21.43 -12.17 -16.86
CA GLU A 40 -21.00 -13.36 -17.60
C GLU A 40 -19.52 -13.23 -17.96
N ARG A 41 -18.77 -14.32 -17.78
CA ARG A 41 -17.34 -14.36 -18.12
C ARG A 41 -17.13 -15.49 -19.11
N VAL A 42 -16.44 -15.18 -20.19
CA VAL A 42 -16.06 -16.13 -21.23
C VAL A 42 -14.54 -16.17 -21.39
N GLU A 43 -14.02 -17.32 -21.75
CA GLU A 43 -12.61 -17.44 -22.05
C GLU A 43 -12.33 -16.82 -23.44
N ASP A 44 -11.45 -15.83 -23.46
CA ASP A 44 -10.99 -15.22 -24.71
C ASP A 44 -10.16 -16.24 -25.49
N ALA A 45 -10.58 -16.56 -26.71
CA ALA A 45 -9.95 -17.57 -27.56
C ALA A 45 -8.51 -17.21 -27.97
N VAL A 46 -8.11 -15.95 -27.87
CA VAL A 46 -6.77 -15.48 -28.26
C VAL A 46 -5.82 -15.46 -27.06
N THR A 47 -6.29 -14.99 -25.91
CA THR A 47 -5.45 -14.81 -24.72
C THR A 47 -5.58 -15.93 -23.69
N GLY A 48 -6.62 -16.79 -23.79
CA GLY A 48 -6.95 -17.81 -22.80
C GLY A 48 -7.39 -17.26 -21.44
N LYS A 49 -7.71 -15.97 -21.34
CA LYS A 49 -8.14 -15.31 -20.12
C LYS A 49 -9.65 -15.21 -20.03
N MET A 50 -10.15 -15.25 -18.80
CA MET A 50 -11.57 -15.00 -18.52
C MET A 50 -11.86 -13.51 -18.65
N VAL A 51 -12.57 -13.10 -19.69
CA VAL A 51 -13.00 -11.72 -19.93
C VAL A 51 -14.47 -11.55 -19.62
N VAL A 52 -14.84 -10.36 -19.17
CA VAL A 52 -16.22 -9.98 -18.90
C VAL A 52 -16.93 -9.70 -20.22
N VAL A 53 -18.10 -10.29 -20.41
CA VAL A 53 -18.96 -9.99 -21.58
C VAL A 53 -19.61 -8.62 -21.34
N PRO A 54 -19.43 -7.66 -22.26
CA PRO A 54 -20.09 -6.35 -22.15
C PRO A 54 -21.61 -6.52 -22.06
N ASP A 55 -22.27 -5.67 -21.26
CA ASP A 55 -23.72 -5.63 -21.08
C ASP A 55 -24.37 -6.93 -20.52
N SER A 56 -23.57 -7.85 -19.99
CA SER A 56 -24.04 -9.12 -19.41
C SER A 56 -24.39 -9.03 -17.92
N TYR A 57 -24.40 -7.83 -17.33
CA TYR A 57 -24.75 -7.68 -15.92
C TYR A 57 -26.16 -8.21 -15.62
N ALA A 58 -26.25 -9.15 -14.70
CA ALA A 58 -27.52 -9.69 -14.23
C ALA A 58 -27.53 -9.80 -12.71
N TYR A 59 -28.69 -9.59 -12.12
CA TYR A 59 -28.89 -9.87 -10.71
C TYR A 59 -28.88 -11.38 -10.49
N VAL A 60 -28.19 -11.80 -9.43
CA VAL A 60 -28.12 -13.19 -9.02
C VAL A 60 -28.75 -13.36 -7.64
N ASP A 61 -29.48 -14.46 -7.45
CA ASP A 61 -29.97 -14.83 -6.14
C ASP A 61 -28.79 -15.32 -5.28
N ALA A 62 -28.35 -14.46 -4.37
CA ALA A 62 -27.35 -14.80 -3.39
C ALA A 62 -27.91 -14.54 -1.99
N GLU A 63 -27.79 -15.53 -1.11
CA GLU A 63 -28.14 -15.35 0.29
C GLU A 63 -27.15 -14.39 0.95
N ALA A 64 -27.65 -13.29 1.54
CA ALA A 64 -26.81 -12.40 2.31
C ALA A 64 -26.24 -13.12 3.54
N PRO A 65 -24.92 -12.99 3.83
CA PRO A 65 -24.31 -13.65 4.96
C PRO A 65 -24.90 -13.13 6.28
N GLY A 66 -25.28 -14.05 7.16
CA GLY A 66 -25.72 -13.70 8.52
C GLY A 66 -24.53 -13.27 9.41
N LEU A 67 -24.83 -13.01 10.69
CA LEU A 67 -23.81 -12.61 11.66
C LEU A 67 -22.67 -13.64 11.76
N PHE A 68 -22.95 -14.93 11.61
CA PHE A 68 -21.92 -15.97 11.60
C PHE A 68 -21.01 -15.87 10.36
N GLY A 69 -21.56 -15.48 9.21
CA GLY A 69 -20.78 -15.22 8.01
C GLY A 69 -19.75 -14.10 8.16
N LEU A 70 -19.97 -13.14 9.08
CA LEU A 70 -18.98 -12.13 9.41
C LEU A 70 -17.71 -12.74 10.02
N PHE A 71 -17.84 -13.73 10.90
CA PHE A 71 -16.69 -14.42 11.48
C PHE A 71 -15.96 -15.29 10.46
N GLN A 72 -16.71 -15.93 9.56
CA GLN A 72 -16.11 -16.69 8.45
C GLN A 72 -15.35 -15.78 7.48
N ALA A 73 -15.91 -14.60 7.17
CA ALA A 73 -15.25 -13.60 6.34
C ALA A 73 -13.97 -13.06 7.00
N LEU A 74 -13.95 -12.91 8.34
CA LEU A 74 -12.77 -12.52 9.09
C LEU A 74 -11.66 -13.59 8.98
N GLU A 75 -11.99 -14.86 9.15
CA GLU A 75 -11.06 -15.98 8.99
C GLU A 75 -10.50 -16.01 7.56
N ALA A 76 -11.36 -15.96 6.55
CA ALA A 76 -10.95 -15.95 5.15
C ALA A 76 -10.01 -14.77 4.85
N GLY A 77 -10.32 -13.56 5.34
CA GLY A 77 -9.47 -12.40 5.19
C GLY A 77 -8.08 -12.54 5.84
N TYR A 78 -7.99 -13.21 6.98
CA TYR A 78 -6.68 -13.53 7.58
C TYR A 78 -5.89 -14.54 6.74
N VAL A 79 -6.56 -15.54 6.17
CA VAL A 79 -5.92 -16.53 5.28
C VAL A 79 -5.43 -15.85 4.01
N ASP A 80 -6.24 -14.99 3.38
CA ASP A 80 -5.87 -14.26 2.18
C ASP A 80 -4.70 -13.27 2.41
N ALA A 81 -4.64 -12.67 3.60
CA ALA A 81 -3.57 -11.75 3.97
C ALA A 81 -2.33 -12.45 4.57
N ALA A 82 -2.34 -13.77 4.70
CA ALA A 82 -1.31 -14.51 5.46
C ALA A 82 0.11 -14.26 4.95
N ASP A 83 0.31 -14.25 3.63
CA ASP A 83 1.62 -14.04 3.01
C ASP A 83 2.22 -12.69 3.42
N ILE A 84 1.42 -11.62 3.35
CA ILE A 84 1.84 -10.26 3.75
C ILE A 84 2.10 -10.22 5.27
N MET A 85 1.23 -10.82 6.07
CA MET A 85 1.38 -10.84 7.53
C MET A 85 2.67 -11.57 7.95
N PHE A 86 2.95 -12.73 7.37
CA PHE A 86 4.18 -13.47 7.65
C PHE A 86 5.42 -12.72 7.16
N LEU A 87 5.37 -12.11 5.97
CA LEU A 87 6.46 -11.26 5.48
C LEU A 87 6.81 -10.17 6.50
N ILE A 88 5.81 -9.43 6.99
CA ILE A 88 6.01 -8.37 7.98
C ILE A 88 6.57 -8.93 9.28
N ILE A 89 6.00 -10.02 9.82
CA ILE A 89 6.47 -10.64 11.07
C ILE A 89 7.94 -11.07 10.96
N PHE A 90 8.32 -11.75 9.87
CA PHE A 90 9.70 -12.20 9.68
C PHE A 90 10.65 -11.03 9.44
N ALA A 91 10.26 -10.02 8.67
CA ALA A 91 11.06 -8.83 8.45
C ALA A 91 11.33 -8.07 9.76
N TYR A 92 10.30 -7.84 10.57
CA TYR A 92 10.45 -7.23 11.89
C TYR A 92 11.28 -8.10 12.84
N GLY A 93 11.07 -9.41 12.86
CA GLY A 93 11.85 -10.35 13.66
C GLY A 93 13.34 -10.30 13.29
N PHE A 94 13.65 -10.28 12.01
CA PHE A 94 15.02 -10.16 11.51
C PHE A 94 15.67 -8.83 11.96
N VAL A 95 14.99 -7.70 11.74
CA VAL A 95 15.45 -6.38 12.18
C VAL A 95 15.64 -6.32 13.70
N TYR A 96 14.71 -6.92 14.46
CA TYR A 96 14.82 -6.98 15.92
C TYR A 96 16.09 -7.72 16.37
N VAL A 97 16.40 -8.87 15.75
CA VAL A 97 17.65 -9.62 16.05
C VAL A 97 18.88 -8.80 15.72
N LEU A 98 18.92 -8.14 14.56
CA LEU A 98 20.04 -7.28 14.17
C LEU A 98 20.24 -6.09 15.13
N THR A 99 19.15 -5.55 15.64
CA THR A 99 19.20 -4.45 16.63
C THR A 99 19.69 -4.95 17.98
N LYS A 100 19.20 -6.11 18.44
CA LYS A 100 19.58 -6.66 19.74
C LYS A 100 21.04 -7.13 19.83
N ASN A 101 21.61 -7.59 18.73
CA ASN A 101 23.02 -8.01 18.69
C ASN A 101 23.99 -6.87 18.37
N GLY A 102 23.50 -5.63 18.23
CA GLY A 102 24.33 -4.44 17.93
C GLY A 102 24.78 -4.29 16.47
N THR A 103 24.41 -5.23 15.59
CA THR A 103 24.78 -5.16 14.16
C THR A 103 24.17 -3.92 13.52
N MET A 104 22.92 -3.59 13.86
CA MET A 104 22.25 -2.40 13.34
C MET A 104 23.00 -1.12 13.73
N ASP A 105 23.37 -0.97 15.00
CA ASP A 105 24.09 0.20 15.50
C ASP A 105 25.46 0.35 14.82
N ALA A 106 26.18 -0.76 14.65
CA ALA A 106 27.47 -0.77 13.95
C ALA A 106 27.32 -0.38 12.46
N ALA A 107 26.31 -0.92 11.79
CA ALA A 107 26.01 -0.60 10.40
C ALA A 107 25.63 0.89 10.24
N LEU A 108 24.72 1.40 11.08
CA LEU A 108 24.30 2.80 11.08
C LEU A 108 25.47 3.75 11.40
N GLY A 109 26.28 3.43 12.42
CA GLY A 109 27.46 4.23 12.74
C GLY A 109 28.50 4.27 11.62
N THR A 110 28.62 3.19 10.83
CA THR A 110 29.50 3.16 9.66
C THR A 110 28.92 3.96 8.50
N LEU A 111 27.61 3.87 8.26
CA LEU A 111 26.90 4.62 7.25
C LEU A 111 27.00 6.13 7.49
N VAL A 112 26.73 6.58 8.71
CA VAL A 112 26.84 7.99 9.13
C VAL A 112 28.24 8.54 8.88
N ARG A 113 29.28 7.78 9.26
CA ARG A 113 30.67 8.18 9.00
C ARG A 113 31.04 8.27 7.51
N LYS A 114 30.47 7.41 6.67
CA LYS A 114 30.74 7.42 5.23
C LYS A 114 29.96 8.50 4.48
N ILE A 115 28.74 8.79 4.87
CA ILE A 115 27.91 9.81 4.24
C ILE A 115 28.44 11.22 4.51
N GLY A 116 28.99 11.49 5.72
CA GLY A 116 29.59 12.77 6.07
C GLY A 116 28.66 13.93 5.78
N ASN A 117 29.09 14.89 4.95
CA ASN A 117 28.33 16.09 4.61
C ASN A 117 27.22 15.89 3.55
N CYS A 118 27.09 14.68 2.99
CA CYS A 118 26.12 14.38 1.94
C CYS A 118 24.74 13.91 2.49
N VAL A 119 24.47 14.13 3.76
CA VAL A 119 23.22 13.73 4.43
C VAL A 119 21.96 14.26 3.71
N GLN A 120 22.03 15.47 3.18
CA GLN A 120 20.89 16.08 2.45
C GLN A 120 20.51 15.31 1.18
N LEU A 121 21.43 14.58 0.57
CA LEU A 121 21.17 13.76 -0.62
C LEU A 121 20.51 12.42 -0.27
N LEU A 122 20.53 12.01 0.98
CA LEU A 122 19.96 10.73 1.38
C LEU A 122 18.44 10.70 1.21
N ILE A 123 17.77 11.80 1.52
CA ILE A 123 16.31 11.92 1.36
C ILE A 123 15.90 11.70 -0.09
N PRO A 124 16.35 12.52 -1.05
CA PRO A 124 15.94 12.37 -2.45
C PRO A 124 16.38 11.03 -3.06
N ILE A 125 17.56 10.52 -2.70
CA ILE A 125 18.03 9.23 -3.20
C ILE A 125 17.16 8.09 -2.68
N THR A 126 16.83 8.10 -1.39
CA THR A 126 15.98 7.05 -0.79
C THR A 126 14.57 7.09 -1.41
N MET A 127 13.96 8.26 -1.51
CA MET A 127 12.64 8.42 -2.12
C MET A 127 12.65 7.96 -3.58
N LEU A 128 13.62 8.39 -4.36
CA LEU A 128 13.76 7.99 -5.77
C LEU A 128 13.90 6.47 -5.94
N ILE A 129 14.75 5.82 -5.13
CA ILE A 129 14.92 4.35 -5.21
C ILE A 129 13.63 3.65 -4.85
N LEU A 130 13.01 4.00 -3.73
CA LEU A 130 11.76 3.39 -3.28
C LEU A 130 10.62 3.69 -4.25
N GLY A 131 10.53 4.91 -4.75
CA GLY A 131 9.56 5.33 -5.76
C GLY A 131 9.71 4.56 -7.07
N LEU A 132 10.93 4.38 -7.57
CA LEU A 132 11.20 3.57 -8.76
C LEU A 132 10.80 2.11 -8.55
N MET A 133 11.14 1.52 -7.42
CA MET A 133 10.76 0.13 -7.10
C MET A 133 9.24 -0.01 -7.02
N ALA A 134 8.56 0.91 -6.36
CA ALA A 134 7.10 0.91 -6.24
C ALA A 134 6.42 1.14 -7.61
N SER A 135 6.92 2.08 -8.41
CA SER A 135 6.35 2.43 -9.71
C SER A 135 6.52 1.33 -10.76
N THR A 136 7.61 0.57 -10.69
CA THR A 136 7.94 -0.45 -11.70
C THR A 136 7.59 -1.86 -11.26
N MET A 137 7.92 -2.24 -10.03
CA MET A 137 7.77 -3.60 -9.50
C MET A 137 6.50 -3.74 -8.64
N GLY A 138 5.90 -2.63 -8.20
CA GLY A 138 4.72 -2.64 -7.35
C GLY A 138 5.01 -2.97 -5.89
N ILE A 139 6.24 -2.74 -5.42
CA ILE A 139 6.61 -2.94 -4.03
C ILE A 139 5.93 -1.88 -3.17
N TYR A 140 5.15 -2.31 -2.17
CA TYR A 140 4.47 -1.42 -1.23
C TYR A 140 4.51 -1.98 0.19
N GLU A 141 3.90 -3.14 0.43
CA GLU A 141 3.79 -3.75 1.76
C GLU A 141 5.14 -4.27 2.26
N GLU A 142 6.00 -4.72 1.38
CA GLU A 142 7.33 -5.26 1.71
C GLU A 142 8.21 -4.23 2.41
N VAL A 143 8.00 -2.95 2.11
CA VAL A 143 8.77 -1.85 2.71
C VAL A 143 8.43 -1.64 4.19
N TYR A 144 7.27 -2.08 4.66
CA TYR A 144 6.88 -1.92 6.07
C TYR A 144 7.86 -2.63 7.02
N GLY A 145 8.40 -3.77 6.63
CA GLY A 145 9.43 -4.46 7.40
C GLY A 145 10.73 -3.67 7.56
N LEU A 146 11.01 -2.75 6.63
CA LEU A 146 12.21 -1.93 6.61
C LEU A 146 12.07 -0.59 7.36
N PHE A 147 10.85 -0.20 7.77
CA PHE A 147 10.63 1.07 8.48
C PHE A 147 11.56 1.29 9.67
N PRO A 148 11.75 0.33 10.59
CA PRO A 148 12.65 0.53 11.73
C PRO A 148 14.09 0.82 11.31
N VAL A 149 14.56 0.22 10.21
CA VAL A 149 15.91 0.40 9.68
C VAL A 149 16.09 1.83 9.16
N PHE A 150 15.21 2.27 8.27
CA PHE A 150 15.30 3.60 7.68
C PHE A 150 15.07 4.70 8.71
N VAL A 151 14.05 4.57 9.57
CA VAL A 151 13.84 5.51 10.67
C VAL A 151 15.07 5.59 11.55
N GLY A 152 15.69 4.45 11.88
CA GLY A 152 16.95 4.42 12.61
C GLY A 152 18.10 5.16 11.90
N ILE A 153 18.23 5.01 10.58
CA ILE A 153 19.23 5.73 9.77
C ILE A 153 18.99 7.25 9.87
N PHE A 154 17.77 7.72 9.63
CA PHE A 154 17.46 9.15 9.66
C PHE A 154 17.64 9.76 11.06
N VAL A 155 17.23 9.05 12.10
CA VAL A 155 17.45 9.47 13.50
C VAL A 155 18.96 9.52 13.83
N ALA A 156 19.74 8.55 13.41
CA ALA A 156 21.19 8.55 13.61
C ALA A 156 21.90 9.70 12.87
N LEU A 157 21.29 10.22 11.79
CA LEU A 157 21.76 11.36 11.02
C LEU A 157 21.28 12.71 11.58
N GLY A 158 20.50 12.71 12.66
CA GLY A 158 20.03 13.92 13.34
C GLY A 158 18.65 14.41 12.90
N TYR A 159 17.95 13.68 12.04
CA TYR A 159 16.54 13.92 11.74
C TYR A 159 15.62 13.33 12.81
N ASP A 160 14.37 13.76 12.86
CA ASP A 160 13.40 13.11 13.73
C ASP A 160 12.82 11.82 13.09
N ALA A 161 12.17 11.00 13.91
CA ALA A 161 11.56 9.74 13.45
C ALA A 161 10.41 9.96 12.45
N VAL A 162 9.75 11.14 12.50
CA VAL A 162 8.66 11.48 11.58
C VAL A 162 9.21 11.71 10.18
N VAL A 163 10.34 12.42 10.06
CA VAL A 163 11.03 12.60 8.75
C VAL A 163 11.46 11.25 8.20
N GLY A 164 12.10 10.41 9.04
CA GLY A 164 12.50 9.07 8.62
C GLY A 164 11.35 8.21 8.11
N GLY A 165 10.22 8.23 8.81
CA GLY A 165 9.00 7.54 8.39
C GLY A 165 8.36 8.14 7.14
N ALA A 166 8.33 9.48 7.04
CA ALA A 166 7.76 10.20 5.92
C ALA A 166 8.50 9.93 4.60
N VAL A 167 9.83 9.91 4.63
CA VAL A 167 10.67 9.63 3.44
C VAL A 167 10.34 8.26 2.84
N ILE A 168 10.19 7.25 3.70
CA ILE A 168 9.84 5.90 3.22
C ILE A 168 8.41 5.89 2.69
N PHE A 169 7.47 6.36 3.52
CA PHE A 169 6.05 6.32 3.19
C PHE A 169 5.72 7.10 1.92
N LEU A 170 6.24 8.33 1.80
CA LEU A 170 6.01 9.17 0.62
C LEU A 170 6.70 8.61 -0.62
N GLY A 171 7.96 8.17 -0.51
CA GLY A 171 8.67 7.58 -1.63
C GLY A 171 7.92 6.40 -2.23
N VAL A 172 7.52 5.44 -1.41
CA VAL A 172 6.76 4.27 -1.87
C VAL A 172 5.36 4.65 -2.38
N SER A 173 4.62 5.46 -1.62
CA SER A 173 3.22 5.79 -1.96
C SER A 173 3.12 6.58 -3.26
N ILE A 174 4.03 7.52 -3.50
CA ILE A 174 4.04 8.32 -4.73
C ILE A 174 4.46 7.45 -5.91
N GLY A 175 5.50 6.64 -5.75
CA GLY A 175 5.90 5.69 -6.79
C GLY A 175 4.79 4.73 -7.17
N TYR A 176 4.10 4.16 -6.19
CA TYR A 176 2.99 3.25 -6.41
C TYR A 176 1.79 3.93 -7.09
N ALA A 177 1.44 5.15 -6.66
CA ALA A 177 0.36 5.94 -7.26
C ALA A 177 0.69 6.38 -8.69
N ALA A 178 1.95 6.73 -8.97
CA ALA A 178 2.47 7.07 -10.28
C ALA A 178 3.08 5.84 -11.00
N GLY A 179 2.39 4.71 -10.96
CA GLY A 179 2.84 3.45 -11.54
C GLY A 179 3.19 3.56 -13.01
N THR A 180 4.37 3.10 -13.40
CA THR A 180 4.83 3.06 -14.80
C THR A 180 4.58 1.69 -15.42
N THR A 181 5.15 0.65 -14.81
CA THR A 181 5.00 -0.75 -15.24
C THR A 181 4.52 -1.65 -14.09
N ASN A 182 3.96 -1.05 -13.04
CA ASN A 182 3.50 -1.76 -11.86
C ASN A 182 2.50 -2.87 -12.25
N PRO A 183 2.82 -4.15 -11.97
CA PRO A 183 1.98 -5.28 -12.38
C PRO A 183 0.64 -5.32 -11.62
N TYR A 184 0.60 -4.84 -10.38
CA TYR A 184 -0.58 -4.89 -9.51
C TYR A 184 -1.59 -3.77 -9.78
N THR A 185 -1.16 -2.69 -10.40
CA THR A 185 -2.04 -1.55 -10.73
C THR A 185 -2.21 -1.38 -12.22
N ILE A 186 -1.14 -1.06 -12.94
CA ILE A 186 -1.19 -0.71 -14.36
C ILE A 186 -1.52 -1.92 -15.24
N ALA A 187 -0.82 -3.06 -15.02
CA ALA A 187 -1.06 -4.23 -15.87
C ALA A 187 -2.48 -4.76 -15.69
N ILE A 188 -2.98 -4.85 -14.44
CA ILE A 188 -4.35 -5.30 -14.15
C ILE A 188 -5.37 -4.33 -14.75
N ALA A 189 -5.19 -3.01 -14.55
CA ALA A 189 -6.11 -2.02 -15.08
C ALA A 189 -6.18 -2.04 -16.62
N GLN A 190 -5.04 -2.22 -17.29
CA GLN A 190 -4.97 -2.31 -18.75
C GLN A 190 -5.56 -3.61 -19.27
N ASP A 191 -5.35 -4.72 -18.58
CA ASP A 191 -5.94 -6.00 -18.92
C ASP A 191 -7.48 -5.94 -18.84
N ILE A 192 -8.02 -5.35 -17.75
CA ILE A 192 -9.47 -5.14 -17.59
C ILE A 192 -10.03 -4.19 -18.67
N ALA A 193 -9.28 -3.15 -19.03
CA ALA A 193 -9.69 -2.18 -20.04
C ALA A 193 -9.55 -2.69 -21.48
N GLY A 194 -8.95 -3.87 -21.68
CA GLY A 194 -8.72 -4.45 -23.01
C GLY A 194 -7.75 -3.64 -23.88
N VAL A 195 -6.84 -2.88 -23.25
CA VAL A 195 -5.81 -2.10 -23.96
C VAL A 195 -4.46 -2.81 -23.86
N GLU A 196 -3.58 -2.53 -24.82
CA GLU A 196 -2.25 -3.12 -24.87
C GLU A 196 -1.46 -2.85 -23.57
N LEU A 197 -0.83 -3.89 -23.02
CA LEU A 197 -0.04 -3.80 -21.80
C LEU A 197 1.08 -2.77 -21.96
N TYR A 198 1.20 -1.94 -20.95
CA TYR A 198 2.18 -0.85 -20.86
C TYR A 198 2.05 0.23 -21.95
N SER A 199 0.92 0.27 -22.70
CA SER A 199 0.60 1.40 -23.58
C SER A 199 0.58 2.71 -22.80
N GLY A 200 0.98 3.82 -23.43
CA GLY A 200 1.09 5.15 -22.75
C GLY A 200 2.20 5.27 -21.71
N MET A 201 3.20 4.38 -21.73
CA MET A 201 4.30 4.34 -20.76
C MET A 201 5.04 5.67 -20.66
N GLY A 202 5.31 6.35 -21.79
CA GLY A 202 6.02 7.65 -21.80
C GLY A 202 5.31 8.72 -20.96
N PHE A 203 3.98 8.78 -21.04
CA PHE A 203 3.20 9.71 -20.22
C PHE A 203 3.22 9.35 -18.74
N ARG A 204 3.18 8.07 -18.39
CA ARG A 204 3.31 7.62 -17.00
C ARG A 204 4.67 7.93 -16.39
N TRP A 205 5.75 7.77 -17.17
CA TRP A 205 7.09 8.21 -16.73
C TRP A 205 7.14 9.71 -16.47
N LEU A 206 6.48 10.53 -17.30
CA LEU A 206 6.37 11.97 -17.05
C LEU A 206 5.65 12.24 -15.73
N ILE A 207 4.50 11.57 -15.49
CA ILE A 207 3.76 11.71 -14.23
C ILE A 207 4.64 11.31 -13.04
N PHE A 208 5.32 10.16 -13.11
CA PHE A 208 6.22 9.69 -12.06
C PHE A 208 7.29 10.73 -11.73
N VAL A 209 8.01 11.22 -12.73
CA VAL A 209 9.08 12.20 -12.52
C VAL A 209 8.56 13.49 -11.90
N VAL A 210 7.43 14.01 -12.38
CA VAL A 210 6.84 15.25 -11.85
C VAL A 210 6.37 15.07 -10.40
N THR A 211 5.66 13.99 -10.10
CA THR A 211 5.17 13.74 -8.74
C THR A 211 6.29 13.46 -7.76
N GLU A 212 7.34 12.73 -8.19
CA GLU A 212 8.51 12.46 -7.38
C GLU A 212 9.31 13.71 -7.05
N ILE A 213 9.50 14.62 -8.04
CA ILE A 213 10.14 15.92 -7.80
C ILE A 213 9.35 16.74 -6.79
N ILE A 214 8.02 16.79 -6.92
CA ILE A 214 7.16 17.52 -5.98
C ILE A 214 7.30 16.94 -4.56
N ALA A 215 7.31 15.63 -4.44
CA ALA A 215 7.43 14.95 -3.15
C ALA A 215 8.79 15.19 -2.49
N ILE A 216 9.86 15.14 -3.25
CA ILE A 216 11.22 15.40 -2.74
C ILE A 216 11.39 16.86 -2.35
N ALA A 217 10.71 17.79 -3.05
CA ALA A 217 10.78 19.22 -2.75
C ALA A 217 9.96 19.63 -1.51
N TYR A 218 8.97 18.83 -1.14
CA TYR A 218 8.12 19.03 0.05
C TYR A 218 8.86 18.63 1.31
#